data_04c39a4ca28ca2da94fa9dcd2aebfb19
#
_entry.id   04c39a4ca28ca2da94fa9dcd2aebfb19
#
_cell.length_a   1.000
_cell.length_b   1.000
_cell.length_c   1.000
_cell.angle_alpha   90.00
_cell.angle_beta   90.00
_cell.angle_gamma   90.00
#
_symmetry.space_group_name_H-M   'P 1'
#
loop_
_entity.id
_entity.type
_entity.pdbx_description
1 polymer ?
#
loop_
_entity_poly.entity_id
_entity_poly.type
_entity_poly.pdbx_seq_one_letter_code
_entity_poly.pdbx_strand_id
1 'polypeptide(L)'
;YQFNINGELKVPDPASRAQADDVHSHSVVVDPLAYQWKNTDWNGRPWHEAVIYELHVGALGGYAGVEKHLQHLADLGVTAIELMPLAQFPGDRNWGYD
;
A
#
# COMPACT_ATOMS: atom_id res chain seq x y z
N TYR A 1 -17.85 -7.11 1.80
CA TYR A 1 -18.28 -8.50 1.95
C TYR A 1 -17.57 -9.21 3.08
N GLN A 2 -18.11 -10.31 3.52
CA GLN A 2 -17.49 -11.24 4.47
C GLN A 2 -17.86 -12.66 4.08
N PHE A 3 -17.05 -13.64 4.46
CA PHE A 3 -17.43 -15.04 4.39
C PHE A 3 -18.26 -15.43 5.60
N ASN A 4 -19.26 -16.25 5.37
CA ASN A 4 -20.07 -16.85 6.43
C ASN A 4 -19.71 -18.33 6.55
N ILE A 5 -18.95 -18.67 7.59
CA ILE A 5 -18.47 -20.03 7.81
C ILE A 5 -19.56 -20.83 8.54
N ASN A 6 -20.04 -21.86 7.87
CA ASN A 6 -21.07 -22.78 8.39
C ASN A 6 -22.38 -22.11 8.88
N GLY A 7 -22.63 -20.87 8.43
CA GLY A 7 -23.80 -20.11 8.85
C GLY A 7 -23.69 -19.41 10.21
N GLU A 8 -22.59 -19.57 10.91
CA GLU A 8 -22.43 -19.09 12.30
C GLU A 8 -21.38 -17.98 12.43
N LEU A 9 -20.24 -18.11 11.75
CA LEU A 9 -19.12 -17.21 11.91
C LEU A 9 -18.89 -16.35 10.65
N LYS A 10 -18.93 -15.03 10.79
CA LYS A 10 -18.60 -14.10 9.73
C LYS A 10 -17.14 -13.64 9.87
N VAL A 11 -16.36 -13.80 8.81
CA VAL A 11 -14.95 -13.44 8.77
C VAL A 11 -14.64 -12.63 7.52
N PRO A 12 -13.69 -11.68 7.58
CA PRO A 12 -13.16 -11.02 6.37
C PRO A 12 -12.43 -12.02 5.48
N ASP A 13 -12.23 -11.64 4.24
CA ASP A 13 -11.45 -12.42 3.28
C ASP A 13 -9.95 -12.18 3.52
N PRO A 14 -9.16 -13.21 3.87
CA PRO A 14 -7.73 -13.07 4.09
C PRO A 14 -6.95 -12.69 2.82
N ALA A 15 -7.55 -12.86 1.63
CA ALA A 15 -6.96 -12.49 0.34
C ALA A 15 -7.48 -11.14 -0.18
N SER A 16 -8.28 -10.40 0.59
CA SER A 16 -8.78 -9.10 0.17
C SER A 16 -7.68 -8.06 0.02
N ARG A 17 -7.86 -7.13 -0.90
CA ARG A 17 -6.93 -6.02 -1.15
C ARG A 17 -7.18 -4.81 -0.25
N ALA A 18 -8.35 -4.73 0.37
CA ALA A 18 -8.71 -3.64 1.27
C ALA A 18 -9.78 -4.08 2.26
N GLN A 19 -9.75 -3.50 3.44
CA GLN A 19 -10.78 -3.61 4.48
C GLN A 19 -11.50 -2.27 4.63
N ALA A 20 -12.75 -2.33 5.06
CA ALA A 20 -13.57 -1.12 5.18
C ALA A 20 -13.14 -0.25 6.37
N ASP A 21 -12.58 -0.85 7.40
CA ASP A 21 -12.19 -0.16 8.63
C ASP A 21 -10.95 -0.84 9.24
N ASP A 22 -11.10 -1.80 10.12
CA ASP A 22 -9.98 -2.51 10.75
C ASP A 22 -9.81 -3.94 10.21
N VAL A 23 -8.88 -4.70 10.79
CA VAL A 23 -8.54 -6.08 10.37
C VAL A 23 -9.71 -7.07 10.47
N HIS A 24 -10.71 -6.77 11.28
CA HIS A 24 -11.91 -7.62 11.49
C HIS A 24 -13.14 -7.13 10.73
N SER A 25 -13.03 -5.97 10.05
CA SER A 25 -14.14 -5.37 9.32
C SER A 25 -14.45 -6.09 8.00
N HIS A 26 -15.40 -5.58 7.26
CA HIS A 26 -15.76 -6.10 5.94
C HIS A 26 -14.62 -5.91 4.95
N SER A 27 -14.39 -6.90 4.11
CA SER A 27 -13.52 -6.78 2.95
C SER A 27 -14.18 -5.94 1.85
N VAL A 28 -13.37 -5.14 1.17
CA VAL A 28 -13.83 -4.26 0.08
C VAL A 28 -13.50 -4.91 -1.27
N VAL A 29 -14.46 -4.89 -2.19
CA VAL A 29 -14.23 -5.26 -3.58
C VAL A 29 -13.45 -4.15 -4.26
N VAL A 30 -12.26 -4.45 -4.75
CA VAL A 30 -11.39 -3.51 -5.45
C VAL A 30 -11.27 -3.94 -6.92
N ASP A 31 -11.57 -3.02 -7.83
CA ASP A 31 -11.30 -3.22 -9.27
C ASP A 31 -9.87 -2.73 -9.59
N PRO A 32 -8.91 -3.62 -9.84
CA PRO A 32 -7.53 -3.22 -10.15
C PRO A 32 -7.39 -2.56 -11.53
N LEU A 33 -8.41 -2.67 -12.39
CA LEU A 33 -8.41 -2.09 -13.73
C LEU A 33 -9.03 -0.69 -13.77
N ALA A 34 -9.61 -0.20 -12.67
CA ALA A 34 -10.20 1.13 -12.59
C ALA A 34 -9.16 2.25 -12.73
N TYR A 35 -7.89 2.00 -12.35
CA TYR A 35 -6.82 2.97 -12.49
C TYR A 35 -6.14 2.86 -13.84
N GLN A 36 -6.07 3.97 -14.57
CA GLN A 36 -5.39 4.05 -15.85
C GLN A 36 -3.95 4.56 -15.67
N TRP A 37 -2.99 3.64 -15.84
CA TRP A 37 -1.58 3.96 -15.78
C TRP A 37 -1.17 4.89 -16.94
N LYS A 38 -0.44 5.96 -16.63
CA LYS A 38 0.02 6.94 -17.64
C LYS A 38 1.38 6.57 -18.24
N ASN A 39 2.19 5.82 -17.50
CA ASN A 39 3.56 5.46 -17.88
C ASN A 39 3.59 4.02 -18.44
N THR A 40 2.93 3.80 -19.56
CA THR A 40 2.75 2.47 -20.16
C THR A 40 4.02 1.92 -20.82
N ASP A 41 4.97 2.78 -21.12
CA ASP A 41 6.26 2.47 -21.76
C ASP A 41 7.41 2.31 -20.74
N TRP A 42 7.13 2.46 -19.44
CA TRP A 42 8.14 2.29 -18.41
C TRP A 42 8.52 0.81 -18.21
N ASN A 43 9.82 0.50 -18.37
CA ASN A 43 10.35 -0.86 -18.31
C ASN A 43 11.27 -1.09 -17.09
N GLY A 44 11.26 -0.20 -16.12
CA GLY A 44 12.14 -0.26 -14.95
C GLY A 44 13.54 0.31 -15.20
N ARG A 45 14.43 0.10 -14.21
CA ARG A 45 15.85 0.47 -14.28
C ARG A 45 16.73 -0.76 -14.06
N PRO A 46 17.95 -0.78 -14.62
CA PRO A 46 18.93 -1.80 -14.29
C PRO A 46 19.22 -1.79 -12.78
N TRP A 47 19.35 -2.98 -12.20
CA TRP A 47 19.54 -3.13 -10.75
C TRP A 47 20.76 -2.38 -10.20
N HIS A 48 21.85 -2.34 -10.97
CA HIS A 48 23.08 -1.64 -10.56
C HIS A 48 22.95 -0.11 -10.48
N GLU A 49 21.87 0.45 -11.00
CA GLU A 49 21.52 1.88 -10.90
C GLU A 49 20.57 2.16 -9.73
N ALA A 50 20.11 1.13 -9.03
CA ALA A 50 19.09 1.29 -8.00
C ALA A 50 19.66 2.01 -6.76
N VAL A 51 19.02 3.11 -6.41
CA VAL A 51 19.15 3.80 -5.12
C VAL A 51 17.78 3.72 -4.45
N ILE A 52 17.67 2.85 -3.45
CA ILE A 52 16.39 2.57 -2.78
C ILE A 52 16.28 3.42 -1.53
N TYR A 53 15.14 4.08 -1.38
CA TYR A 53 14.78 4.85 -0.20
C TYR A 53 13.56 4.21 0.46
N GLU A 54 13.75 3.62 1.64
CA GLU A 54 12.65 3.07 2.43
C GLU A 54 11.97 4.16 3.24
N LEU A 55 10.63 4.13 3.29
CA LEU A 55 9.86 5.13 4.02
C LEU A 55 8.60 4.56 4.67
N HIS A 56 8.18 5.21 5.76
CA HIS A 56 6.93 4.94 6.45
C HIS A 56 5.86 5.93 5.98
N VAL A 57 4.82 5.42 5.30
CA VAL A 57 3.77 6.26 4.68
C VAL A 57 3.04 7.12 5.72
N GLY A 58 2.69 6.56 6.88
CA GLY A 58 2.03 7.30 7.96
C GLY A 58 2.86 8.45 8.52
N ALA A 59 4.18 8.28 8.64
CA ALA A 59 5.09 9.31 9.13
C ALA A 59 5.19 10.52 8.18
N LEU A 60 4.94 10.31 6.89
CA LEU A 60 4.91 11.37 5.88
C LEU A 60 3.52 11.99 5.65
N GLY A 61 2.52 11.60 6.43
CA GLY A 61 1.16 12.14 6.30
C GLY A 61 0.29 11.40 5.27
N GLY A 62 0.51 10.10 5.13
CA GLY A 62 -0.24 9.23 4.21
C GLY A 62 0.29 9.27 2.77
N TYR A 63 -0.41 8.63 1.84
CA TYR A 63 -0.01 8.58 0.43
C TYR A 63 0.14 9.96 -0.21
N ALA A 64 -0.77 10.89 0.10
CA ALA A 64 -0.67 12.26 -0.41
C ALA A 64 0.57 13.00 0.14
N GLY A 65 1.02 12.65 1.33
CA GLY A 65 2.26 13.16 1.90
C GLY A 65 3.47 12.60 1.18
N VAL A 66 3.51 11.29 0.92
CA VAL A 66 4.57 10.65 0.11
C VAL A 66 4.65 11.29 -1.27
N GLU A 67 3.51 11.44 -1.96
CA GLU A 67 3.45 12.02 -3.30
C GLU A 67 4.12 13.41 -3.37
N LYS A 68 3.92 14.25 -2.37
CA LYS A 68 4.55 15.57 -2.28
C LYS A 68 6.07 15.54 -2.19
N HIS A 69 6.65 14.44 -1.70
CA HIS A 69 8.10 14.28 -1.55
C HIS A 69 8.76 13.59 -2.73
N LEU A 70 8.00 13.03 -3.69
CA LEU A 70 8.58 12.26 -4.81
C LEU A 70 9.56 13.08 -5.64
N GLN A 71 9.26 14.35 -5.93
CA GLN A 71 10.16 15.19 -6.71
C GLN A 71 11.47 15.44 -5.95
N HIS A 72 11.41 15.71 -4.65
CA HIS A 72 12.59 15.90 -3.82
C HIS A 72 13.47 14.64 -3.79
N LEU A 73 12.87 13.46 -3.65
CA LEU A 73 13.60 12.18 -3.68
C LEU A 73 14.24 11.93 -5.05
N ALA A 74 13.54 12.24 -6.13
CA ALA A 74 14.08 12.13 -7.48
C ALA A 74 15.28 13.08 -7.70
N ASP A 75 15.19 14.33 -7.24
CA ASP A 75 16.27 15.32 -7.32
C ASP A 75 17.49 14.91 -6.49
N LEU A 76 17.27 14.19 -5.39
CA LEU A 76 18.32 13.60 -4.56
C LEU A 76 19.04 12.41 -5.24
N GLY A 77 18.44 11.83 -6.28
CA GLY A 77 18.98 10.70 -7.01
C GLY A 77 18.39 9.35 -6.60
N VAL A 78 17.33 9.33 -5.79
CA VAL A 78 16.59 8.11 -5.48
C VAL A 78 15.89 7.61 -6.74
N THR A 79 16.04 6.32 -7.03
CA THR A 79 15.45 5.69 -8.23
C THR A 79 14.30 4.74 -7.92
N ALA A 80 14.20 4.32 -6.66
CA ALA A 80 13.13 3.46 -6.16
C ALA A 80 12.76 3.84 -4.74
N ILE A 81 11.48 3.81 -4.42
CA ILE A 81 11.00 3.90 -3.03
C ILE A 81 10.52 2.54 -2.58
N GLU A 82 10.83 2.18 -1.35
CA GLU A 82 10.31 1.01 -0.66
C GLU A 82 9.36 1.49 0.43
N LEU A 83 8.10 1.10 0.32
CA LEU A 83 7.12 1.44 1.34
C LEU A 83 7.13 0.35 2.42
N MET A 84 7.35 0.74 3.68
CA MET A 84 7.12 -0.17 4.81
C MET A 84 5.70 -0.76 4.74
N PRO A 85 5.43 -1.93 5.34
CA PRO A 85 4.16 -2.63 5.19
C PRO A 85 2.93 -1.74 5.32
N LEU A 86 1.99 -1.93 4.37
CA LEU A 86 0.78 -1.11 4.22
C LEU A 86 -0.50 -1.90 4.49
N ALA A 87 -0.37 -3.16 4.94
CA ALA A 87 -1.50 -3.99 5.30
C ALA A 87 -2.33 -3.33 6.40
N GLN A 88 -3.61 -3.68 6.47
CA GLN A 88 -4.47 -3.24 7.56
C GLN A 88 -3.90 -3.72 8.90
N PHE A 89 -3.93 -2.88 9.91
CA PHE A 89 -3.37 -3.11 11.23
C PHE A 89 -4.41 -2.79 12.32
N PRO A 90 -4.32 -3.40 13.51
CA PRO A 90 -5.20 -3.09 14.62
C PRO A 90 -4.83 -1.75 15.27
N GLY A 91 -5.83 -1.00 15.72
CA GLY A 91 -5.65 0.30 16.36
C GLY A 91 -5.39 1.43 15.36
N ASP A 92 -4.79 2.51 15.83
CA ASP A 92 -4.62 3.77 15.11
C ASP A 92 -3.16 4.08 14.70
N ARG A 93 -2.22 3.18 14.99
CA ARG A 93 -0.80 3.38 14.70
C ARG A 93 -0.19 2.17 13.98
N ASN A 94 0.23 2.40 12.75
CA ASN A 94 1.08 1.46 12.02
C ASN A 94 2.54 1.64 12.46
N TRP A 95 3.19 0.57 12.92
CA TRP A 95 4.58 0.58 13.35
C TRP A 95 5.57 0.26 12.21
N GLY A 96 5.09 -0.09 11.04
CA GLY A 96 5.88 -0.53 9.90
C GLY A 96 5.99 -2.06 9.86
N TYR A 97 7.06 -2.61 10.38
CA TYR A 97 7.30 -4.06 10.41
C TYR A 97 6.89 -4.68 11.76
N ASP A 98 5.62 -4.92 11.98
CA ASP A 98 5.07 -5.55 13.20
C ASP A 98 4.17 -6.75 12.89
#